data_ccd17024d5161ac89c5f6a619c2de2dd
#
_entry.id   ccd17024d5161ac89c5f6a619c2de2dd
#
_cell.length_a   1.000
_cell.length_b   1.000
_cell.length_c   1.000
_cell.angle_alpha   90.00
_cell.angle_beta   90.00
_cell.angle_gamma   90.00
#
_symmetry.space_group_name_H-M   'P 1'
#
loop_
_entity.id
_entity.type
_entity.pdbx_description
1 polymer ?
#
loop_
_entity_poly.entity_id
_entity_poly.type
_entity_poly.pdbx_seq_one_letter_code
_entity_poly.pdbx_strand_id
1 'polypeptide(L)'
;KQRLEQVDRKMLELPYINSLQPSSLSMLGAGAILNLFLEPRRSSQVNFLLGLLPSSGQTGKMQLTADINLDLKNLFGTGEGLLFKWQQLQPKSPRLNLGYEQPYIFNSPFGFSFLFDLFKKDSNFIQISAQTGILFNLSLNQTGKLFVQWQSSSLLEGGVDTNLIKLQKALPPNIDVKAVNGGIQYEFSKTNYKFNPRKGNELNLATTVGIKTIKKSNAIINIKDP
;
A
#
# COMPACT_ATOMS: atom_id res chain seq x y z
N LYS A 1 22.75 27.68 13.11
CA LYS A 1 23.24 26.79 12.03
C LYS A 1 22.54 25.44 12.05
N GLN A 2 22.59 24.67 13.13
CA GLN A 2 21.96 23.34 13.23
C GLN A 2 20.47 23.32 12.93
N ARG A 3 19.67 24.34 13.30
CA ARG A 3 18.24 24.43 13.00
C ARG A 3 17.97 24.67 11.51
N LEU A 4 18.80 25.44 10.82
CA LEU A 4 18.69 25.63 9.35
C LEU A 4 18.97 24.34 8.59
N GLU A 5 20.01 23.61 8.99
CA GLU A 5 20.33 22.29 8.39
C GLU A 5 19.22 21.25 8.64
N GLN A 6 18.46 21.38 9.73
CA GLN A 6 17.29 20.55 9.97
C GLN A 6 16.12 20.90 9.04
N VAL A 7 15.92 22.20 8.76
CA VAL A 7 14.91 22.66 7.80
C VAL A 7 15.24 22.13 6.40
N ASP A 8 16.48 22.30 5.95
CA ASP A 8 16.93 21.82 4.65
C ASP A 8 16.74 20.31 4.51
N ARG A 9 17.11 19.53 5.52
CA ARG A 9 16.89 18.08 5.52
C ARG A 9 15.41 17.74 5.42
N LYS A 10 14.56 18.44 6.16
CA LYS A 10 13.11 18.22 6.14
C LYS A 10 12.52 18.50 4.75
N MET A 11 12.99 19.54 4.07
CA MET A 11 12.54 19.86 2.72
C MET A 11 12.99 18.79 1.71
N LEU A 12 14.23 18.30 1.83
CA LEU A 12 14.77 17.25 0.96
C LEU A 12 14.15 15.87 1.17
N GLU A 13 13.50 15.62 2.31
CA GLU A 13 12.75 14.40 2.56
C GLU A 13 11.43 14.34 1.78
N LEU A 14 10.90 15.51 1.36
CA LEU A 14 9.71 15.57 0.54
C LEU A 14 10.03 15.11 -0.89
N PRO A 15 9.36 14.06 -1.39
CA PRO A 15 9.72 13.45 -2.68
C PRO A 15 9.47 14.36 -3.88
N TYR A 16 8.66 15.39 -3.72
CA TYR A 16 8.22 16.32 -4.77
C TYR A 16 8.90 17.69 -4.71
N ILE A 17 9.93 17.86 -3.86
CA ILE A 17 10.68 19.11 -3.71
C ILE A 17 12.18 18.84 -3.88
N ASN A 18 12.86 19.74 -4.60
CA ASN A 18 14.31 19.90 -4.58
C ASN A 18 14.67 21.21 -3.90
N SER A 19 15.83 21.23 -3.23
CA SER A 19 16.46 22.47 -2.77
C SER A 19 17.52 22.90 -3.78
N LEU A 20 17.39 24.12 -4.30
CA LEU A 20 18.38 24.70 -5.22
C LEU A 20 19.62 25.17 -4.49
N GLN A 21 19.44 25.70 -3.28
CA GLN A 21 20.50 26.24 -2.44
C GLN A 21 20.15 26.00 -0.97
N PRO A 22 21.14 25.96 -0.07
CA PRO A 22 20.89 25.90 1.36
C PRO A 22 20.02 27.07 1.83
N SER A 23 19.10 26.83 2.75
CA SER A 23 18.29 27.87 3.33
C SER A 23 19.14 28.92 4.06
N SER A 24 18.74 30.17 3.97
CA SER A 24 19.45 31.27 4.58
C SER A 24 18.56 32.08 5.54
N LEU A 25 19.18 32.69 6.55
CA LEU A 25 18.49 33.54 7.50
C LEU A 25 18.98 34.99 7.29
N SER A 26 18.06 35.86 6.92
CA SER A 26 18.32 37.31 6.80
C SER A 26 17.75 38.05 8.04
N MET A 27 18.54 38.87 8.68
CA MET A 27 18.09 39.72 9.79
C MET A 27 17.50 41.01 9.23
N LEU A 28 16.31 41.37 9.66
CA LEU A 28 15.64 42.61 9.26
C LEU A 28 15.10 43.31 10.52
N GLY A 29 15.82 44.33 10.99
CA GLY A 29 15.46 45.01 12.23
C GLY A 29 15.46 44.06 13.43
N ALA A 30 14.33 43.97 14.15
CA ALA A 30 14.15 43.05 15.29
C ALA A 30 13.68 41.65 14.89
N GLY A 31 13.47 41.38 13.58
CA GLY A 31 12.98 40.10 13.07
C GLY A 31 13.99 39.36 12.22
N ALA A 32 13.70 38.10 11.93
CA ALA A 32 14.48 37.27 11.04
C ALA A 32 13.59 36.66 9.93
N ILE A 33 14.08 36.68 8.71
CA ILE A 33 13.42 36.12 7.53
C ILE A 33 14.16 34.83 7.17
N LEU A 34 13.42 33.73 7.10
CA LEU A 34 13.94 32.46 6.60
C LEU A 34 13.67 32.38 5.06
N ASN A 35 14.77 32.35 4.29
CA ASN A 35 14.70 32.20 2.84
C ASN A 35 14.88 30.73 2.49
N LEU A 36 13.88 30.16 1.79
CA LEU A 36 13.90 28.81 1.25
C LEU A 36 13.97 28.86 -0.27
N PHE A 37 14.93 28.13 -0.85
CA PHE A 37 15.14 28.09 -2.32
C PHE A 37 14.70 26.71 -2.82
N LEU A 38 13.41 26.58 -3.09
CA LEU A 38 12.77 25.32 -3.45
C LEU A 38 12.30 25.31 -4.89
N GLU A 39 12.43 24.15 -5.53
CA GLU A 39 11.87 23.91 -6.85
C GLU A 39 11.03 22.63 -6.85
N PRO A 40 9.93 22.56 -7.63
CA PRO A 40 9.14 21.35 -7.76
C PRO A 40 9.95 20.23 -8.44
N ARG A 41 9.92 19.04 -7.87
CA ARG A 41 10.51 17.83 -8.46
C ARG A 41 9.39 16.91 -8.98
N ARG A 42 9.56 16.45 -10.21
CA ARG A 42 8.69 15.40 -10.76
C ARG A 42 9.08 14.06 -10.15
N SER A 43 8.25 13.55 -9.25
CA SER A 43 8.48 12.28 -8.54
C SER A 43 7.44 11.21 -8.87
N SER A 44 6.50 11.53 -9.77
CA SER A 44 5.51 10.57 -10.25
C SER A 44 6.15 9.59 -11.23
N GLN A 45 5.80 8.32 -11.10
CA GLN A 45 6.27 7.22 -11.95
C GLN A 45 5.08 6.53 -12.61
N VAL A 46 5.24 6.25 -13.90
CA VAL A 46 4.27 5.51 -14.70
C VAL A 46 5.01 4.39 -15.40
N ASN A 47 4.63 3.16 -15.10
CA ASN A 47 5.17 1.97 -15.75
C ASN A 47 4.03 1.19 -16.38
N PHE A 48 4.23 0.78 -17.61
CA PHE A 48 3.24 0.02 -18.37
C PHE A 48 3.95 -1.12 -19.12
N LEU A 49 3.52 -2.35 -18.87
CA LEU A 49 4.03 -3.52 -19.53
C LEU A 49 2.86 -4.33 -20.11
N LEU A 50 2.95 -4.66 -21.38
CA LEU A 50 2.05 -5.61 -22.05
C LEU A 50 2.86 -6.80 -22.53
N GLY A 51 2.32 -7.99 -22.34
CA GLY A 51 2.91 -9.23 -22.78
C GLY A 51 1.88 -10.16 -23.39
N LEU A 52 2.36 -11.07 -24.24
CA LEU A 52 1.56 -12.15 -24.82
C LEU A 52 2.15 -13.47 -24.37
N LEU A 53 1.35 -14.29 -23.71
CA LEU A 53 1.70 -15.68 -23.43
C LEU A 53 1.25 -16.56 -24.58
N PRO A 54 2.13 -17.41 -25.12
CA PRO A 54 1.76 -18.36 -26.16
C PRO A 54 0.69 -19.34 -25.65
N SER A 55 -0.07 -19.88 -26.57
CA SER A 55 -1.07 -20.90 -26.25
C SER A 55 -0.41 -22.11 -25.60
N SER A 56 -0.82 -22.46 -24.39
CA SER A 56 -0.44 -23.72 -23.74
C SER A 56 -1.44 -24.83 -24.13
N GLY A 57 -1.01 -26.09 -24.06
CA GLY A 57 -1.89 -27.23 -24.32
C GLY A 57 -3.14 -27.27 -23.44
N GLN A 58 -3.15 -26.56 -22.32
CA GLN A 58 -4.29 -26.45 -21.40
C GLN A 58 -5.29 -25.34 -21.78
N THR A 59 -4.84 -24.27 -22.41
CA THR A 59 -5.69 -23.09 -22.69
C THR A 59 -6.07 -22.94 -24.17
N GLY A 60 -5.30 -23.53 -25.08
CA GLY A 60 -5.55 -23.49 -26.51
C GLY A 60 -5.57 -22.09 -27.16
N LYS A 61 -5.40 -21.02 -26.39
CA LYS A 61 -5.49 -19.63 -26.84
C LYS A 61 -4.33 -18.81 -26.31
N MET A 62 -3.88 -17.85 -27.12
CA MET A 62 -2.96 -16.80 -26.67
C MET A 62 -3.61 -15.97 -25.58
N GLN A 63 -2.82 -15.61 -24.57
CA GLN A 63 -3.31 -14.84 -23.43
C GLN A 63 -2.55 -13.53 -23.32
N LEU A 64 -3.31 -12.46 -23.13
CA LEU A 64 -2.77 -11.14 -22.87
C LEU A 64 -2.42 -11.03 -21.38
N THR A 65 -1.20 -10.59 -21.10
CA THR A 65 -0.75 -10.19 -19.76
C THR A 65 -0.51 -8.69 -19.72
N ALA A 66 -0.76 -8.07 -18.59
CA ALA A 66 -0.53 -6.65 -18.40
C ALA A 66 -0.07 -6.36 -16.97
N ASP A 67 0.80 -5.36 -16.84
CA ASP A 67 1.22 -4.76 -15.58
C ASP A 67 1.19 -3.24 -15.75
N ILE A 68 0.36 -2.59 -14.97
CA ILE A 68 0.20 -1.13 -14.94
C ILE A 68 0.54 -0.68 -13.54
N ASN A 69 1.51 0.21 -13.41
CA ASN A 69 1.92 0.78 -12.14
C ASN A 69 2.01 2.30 -12.25
N LEU A 70 1.11 2.98 -11.54
CA LEU A 70 1.08 4.44 -11.43
C LEU A 70 1.37 4.79 -9.98
N ASP A 71 2.50 5.44 -9.72
CA ASP A 71 2.84 6.06 -8.44
C ASP A 71 2.93 7.56 -8.63
N LEU A 72 1.86 8.24 -8.27
CA LEU A 72 1.68 9.66 -8.51
C LEU A 72 1.84 10.43 -7.21
N LYS A 73 2.69 11.45 -7.21
CA LYS A 73 3.00 12.26 -6.03
C LYS A 73 2.66 13.72 -6.28
N ASN A 74 1.98 14.32 -5.32
CA ASN A 74 1.70 15.75 -5.29
C ASN A 74 1.01 16.28 -6.57
N LEU A 75 0.02 15.57 -7.10
CA LEU A 75 -0.72 15.98 -8.30
C LEU A 75 -1.52 17.27 -8.08
N PHE A 76 -2.12 17.39 -6.90
CA PHE A 76 -2.97 18.53 -6.54
C PHE A 76 -2.21 19.59 -5.72
N GLY A 77 -0.91 19.39 -5.48
CA GLY A 77 -0.08 20.36 -4.74
C GLY A 77 -0.23 20.30 -3.22
N THR A 78 -0.90 19.28 -2.67
CA THR A 78 -1.15 19.11 -1.23
C THR A 78 -0.24 18.07 -0.58
N GLY A 79 0.69 17.50 -1.34
CA GLY A 79 1.66 16.51 -0.88
C GLY A 79 1.13 15.08 -0.89
N GLU A 80 -0.03 14.86 -1.50
CA GLU A 80 -0.69 13.58 -1.58
C GLU A 80 0.08 12.56 -2.43
N GLY A 81 -0.11 11.27 -2.11
CA GLY A 81 0.33 10.14 -2.88
C GLY A 81 -0.84 9.30 -3.37
N LEU A 82 -0.82 8.94 -4.66
CA LEU A 82 -1.76 8.02 -5.28
C LEU A 82 -0.99 6.83 -5.84
N LEU A 83 -1.37 5.63 -5.43
CA LEU A 83 -0.87 4.39 -5.97
C LEU A 83 -2.00 3.66 -6.70
N PHE A 84 -1.77 3.32 -7.95
CA PHE A 84 -2.59 2.40 -8.71
C PHE A 84 -1.69 1.34 -9.31
N LYS A 85 -1.88 0.09 -8.93
CA LYS A 85 -1.16 -1.03 -9.49
C LYS A 85 -2.15 -2.11 -9.89
N TRP A 86 -2.17 -2.41 -11.18
CA TRP A 86 -2.97 -3.50 -11.72
C TRP A 86 -2.09 -4.48 -12.46
N GLN A 87 -2.18 -5.75 -12.09
CA GLN A 87 -1.38 -6.81 -12.68
C GLN A 87 -2.26 -7.99 -13.07
N GLN A 88 -2.06 -8.47 -14.27
CA GLN A 88 -2.63 -9.72 -14.76
C GLN A 88 -1.53 -10.51 -15.49
N LEU A 89 -0.65 -11.13 -14.72
CA LEU A 89 0.47 -11.92 -15.25
C LEU A 89 0.10 -13.37 -15.52
N GLN A 90 -0.95 -13.86 -14.90
CA GLN A 90 -1.50 -15.19 -15.10
C GLN A 90 -2.97 -15.08 -15.53
N PRO A 91 -3.46 -16.05 -16.31
CA PRO A 91 -4.85 -16.10 -16.74
C PRO A 91 -5.80 -16.06 -15.54
N LYS A 92 -6.87 -15.25 -15.66
CA LYS A 92 -7.93 -15.14 -14.66
C LYS A 92 -7.46 -14.82 -13.22
N SER A 93 -6.21 -14.35 -13.07
CA SER A 93 -5.59 -14.06 -11.78
C SER A 93 -5.18 -12.57 -11.66
N PRO A 94 -6.14 -11.62 -11.74
CA PRO A 94 -5.84 -10.21 -11.58
C PRO A 94 -5.49 -9.86 -10.14
N ARG A 95 -4.58 -8.90 -10.00
CA ARG A 95 -4.28 -8.22 -8.75
C ARG A 95 -4.48 -6.72 -8.95
N LEU A 96 -5.17 -6.09 -8.02
CA LEU A 96 -5.36 -4.64 -7.97
C LEU A 96 -4.93 -4.12 -6.61
N ASN A 97 -4.03 -3.14 -6.61
CA ASN A 97 -3.66 -2.40 -5.42
C ASN A 97 -3.99 -0.91 -5.66
N LEU A 98 -4.74 -0.32 -4.76
CA LEU A 98 -5.02 1.11 -4.75
C LEU A 98 -4.49 1.69 -3.44
N GLY A 99 -3.84 2.83 -3.52
CA GLY A 99 -3.34 3.55 -2.36
C GLY A 99 -3.64 5.04 -2.49
N TYR A 100 -4.03 5.64 -1.38
CA TYR A 100 -4.13 7.07 -1.23
C TYR A 100 -3.51 7.47 0.10
N GLU A 101 -2.66 8.46 0.09
CA GLU A 101 -2.05 9.02 1.28
C GLU A 101 -2.07 10.53 1.20
N GLN A 102 -2.63 11.17 2.22
CA GLN A 102 -2.63 12.60 2.43
C GLN A 102 -1.84 12.89 3.70
N PRO A 103 -0.61 13.43 3.63
CA PRO A 103 0.25 13.57 4.81
C PRO A 103 -0.22 14.65 5.79
N TYR A 104 -0.93 15.67 5.30
CA TYR A 104 -1.39 16.79 6.12
C TYR A 104 -2.85 17.11 5.78
N ILE A 105 -3.72 17.06 6.79
CA ILE A 105 -5.14 17.40 6.67
C ILE A 105 -5.40 18.66 7.51
N PHE A 106 -6.12 19.62 6.96
CA PHE A 106 -6.51 20.87 7.63
C PHE A 106 -5.32 21.62 8.27
N ASN A 107 -4.16 21.66 7.61
CA ASN A 107 -2.91 22.26 8.12
C ASN A 107 -2.47 21.72 9.48
N SER A 108 -2.82 20.48 9.79
CA SER A 108 -2.47 19.78 11.02
C SER A 108 -1.34 18.76 10.79
N PRO A 109 -0.67 18.26 11.85
CA PRO A 109 0.30 17.17 11.72
C PRO A 109 -0.33 15.81 11.43
N PHE A 110 -1.66 15.76 11.29
CA PHE A 110 -2.39 14.54 10.99
C PHE A 110 -2.51 14.34 9.49
N GLY A 111 -2.43 13.09 9.09
CA GLY A 111 -2.64 12.66 7.71
C GLY A 111 -3.71 11.58 7.63
N PHE A 112 -4.06 11.21 6.42
CA PHE A 112 -4.99 10.14 6.11
C PHE A 112 -4.33 9.14 5.18
N SER A 113 -4.60 7.85 5.36
CA SER A 113 -4.18 6.81 4.44
C SER A 113 -5.33 5.86 4.14
N PHE A 114 -5.40 5.44 2.90
CA PHE A 114 -6.31 4.41 2.42
C PHE A 114 -5.54 3.44 1.54
N LEU A 115 -5.70 2.14 1.79
CA LEU A 115 -5.13 1.07 0.99
C LEU A 115 -6.22 0.07 0.66
N PHE A 116 -6.25 -0.37 -0.58
CA PHE A 116 -7.15 -1.41 -1.06
C PHE A 116 -6.36 -2.44 -1.87
N ASP A 117 -6.54 -3.69 -1.53
CA ASP A 117 -5.95 -4.83 -2.19
C ASP A 117 -7.02 -5.81 -2.64
N LEU A 118 -6.98 -6.20 -3.91
CA LEU A 118 -7.77 -7.29 -4.45
C LEU A 118 -6.84 -8.28 -5.16
N PHE A 119 -6.93 -9.53 -4.79
CA PHE A 119 -6.24 -10.61 -5.46
C PHE A 119 -7.20 -11.76 -5.75
N LYS A 120 -7.32 -12.11 -7.02
CA LYS A 120 -8.04 -13.30 -7.46
C LYS A 120 -7.04 -14.32 -7.98
N LYS A 121 -7.15 -15.56 -7.55
CA LYS A 121 -6.33 -16.67 -8.07
C LYS A 121 -7.22 -17.61 -8.87
N ASP A 122 -7.21 -17.43 -10.19
CA ASP A 122 -7.98 -18.20 -11.16
C ASP A 122 -9.46 -18.35 -10.73
N SER A 123 -9.97 -19.57 -10.72
CA SER A 123 -11.30 -19.91 -10.22
C SER A 123 -11.29 -20.40 -8.77
N ASN A 124 -10.14 -20.32 -8.08
CA ASN A 124 -9.97 -20.96 -6.76
C ASN A 124 -10.44 -20.06 -5.63
N PHE A 125 -9.91 -18.84 -5.53
CA PHE A 125 -10.29 -17.93 -4.46
C PHE A 125 -10.12 -16.46 -4.86
N ILE A 126 -10.81 -15.60 -4.12
CA ILE A 126 -10.64 -14.15 -4.16
C ILE A 126 -10.34 -13.63 -2.76
N GLN A 127 -9.37 -12.74 -2.66
CA GLN A 127 -9.01 -12.05 -1.43
C GLN A 127 -9.15 -10.55 -1.64
N ILE A 128 -9.82 -9.90 -0.70
CA ILE A 128 -10.01 -8.44 -0.69
C ILE A 128 -9.58 -7.94 0.67
N SER A 129 -8.83 -6.85 0.67
CA SER A 129 -8.44 -6.14 1.89
C SER A 129 -8.64 -4.63 1.68
N ALA A 130 -9.19 -3.97 2.67
CA ALA A 130 -9.29 -2.52 2.71
C ALA A 130 -8.79 -2.02 4.07
N GLN A 131 -7.89 -1.06 4.07
CA GLN A 131 -7.33 -0.45 5.27
C GLN A 131 -7.51 1.06 5.20
N THR A 132 -7.99 1.67 6.26
CA THR A 132 -8.02 3.11 6.43
C THR A 132 -7.32 3.50 7.72
N GLY A 133 -6.59 4.61 7.71
CA GLY A 133 -5.81 5.02 8.87
C GLY A 133 -5.56 6.51 8.94
N ILE A 134 -5.25 6.95 10.15
CA ILE A 134 -4.80 8.30 10.46
C ILE A 134 -3.29 8.24 10.68
N LEU A 135 -2.58 9.12 9.99
CA LEU A 135 -1.13 9.28 10.10
C LEU A 135 -0.83 10.38 11.11
N PHE A 136 0.25 10.22 11.86
CA PHE A 136 0.76 11.21 12.81
C PHE A 136 2.24 11.46 12.52
N ASN A 137 2.56 12.64 12.04
CA ASN A 137 3.96 13.04 11.85
C ASN A 137 4.54 13.51 13.17
N LEU A 138 5.13 12.58 13.93
CA LEU A 138 5.71 12.84 15.27
C LEU A 138 6.97 13.68 15.20
N SER A 139 7.81 13.43 14.22
CA SER A 139 9.03 14.18 13.94
C SER A 139 9.48 13.97 12.49
N LEU A 140 10.63 14.55 12.12
CA LEU A 140 11.22 14.43 10.79
C LEU A 140 11.39 13.00 10.28
N ASN A 141 11.67 12.08 11.20
CA ASN A 141 12.03 10.69 10.90
C ASN A 141 11.08 9.69 11.57
N GLN A 142 9.94 10.16 12.08
CA GLN A 142 9.04 9.34 12.88
C GLN A 142 7.61 9.57 12.45
N THR A 143 6.96 8.52 12.04
CA THR A 143 5.54 8.51 11.67
C THR A 143 4.82 7.45 12.47
N GLY A 144 3.73 7.84 13.09
CA GLY A 144 2.76 6.93 13.70
C GLY A 144 1.55 6.76 12.77
N LYS A 145 0.90 5.61 12.82
CA LYS A 145 -0.35 5.33 12.12
C LYS A 145 -1.28 4.54 13.01
N LEU A 146 -2.50 5.01 13.13
CA LEU A 146 -3.62 4.25 13.70
C LEU A 146 -4.52 3.83 12.55
N PHE A 147 -4.88 2.54 12.46
CA PHE A 147 -5.65 2.06 11.32
C PHE A 147 -6.68 0.99 11.69
N VAL A 148 -7.68 0.89 10.84
CA VAL A 148 -8.63 -0.22 10.80
C VAL A 148 -8.50 -0.91 9.46
N GLN A 149 -8.46 -2.24 9.47
CA GLN A 149 -8.34 -3.07 8.29
C GLN A 149 -9.48 -4.07 8.26
N TRP A 150 -10.14 -4.16 7.13
CA TRP A 150 -11.09 -5.20 6.80
C TRP A 150 -10.46 -6.15 5.79
N GLN A 151 -10.61 -7.45 6.00
CA GLN A 151 -10.14 -8.49 5.09
C GLN A 151 -11.23 -9.51 4.83
N SER A 152 -11.33 -9.98 3.61
CA SER A 152 -12.21 -11.08 3.22
C SER A 152 -11.48 -11.98 2.24
N SER A 153 -11.51 -13.28 2.51
CA SER A 153 -11.07 -14.32 1.58
C SER A 153 -12.23 -15.26 1.34
N SER A 154 -12.58 -15.49 0.08
CA SER A 154 -13.70 -16.34 -0.29
C SER A 154 -13.27 -17.36 -1.33
N LEU A 155 -13.66 -18.60 -1.13
CA LEU A 155 -13.48 -19.68 -2.11
C LEU A 155 -14.43 -19.47 -3.28
N LEU A 156 -13.93 -19.70 -4.49
CA LEU A 156 -14.68 -19.75 -5.72
C LEU A 156 -14.99 -21.21 -6.07
N GLU A 157 -15.88 -21.43 -7.03
CA GLU A 157 -16.33 -22.78 -7.42
C GLU A 157 -15.18 -23.74 -7.74
N GLY A 158 -14.12 -23.28 -8.40
CA GLY A 158 -12.94 -24.09 -8.72
C GLY A 158 -12.02 -24.39 -7.52
N GLY A 159 -12.22 -23.72 -6.38
CA GLY A 159 -11.45 -23.93 -5.15
C GLY A 159 -12.04 -24.97 -4.20
N VAL A 160 -13.21 -25.52 -4.53
CA VAL A 160 -13.93 -26.49 -3.70
C VAL A 160 -14.07 -27.81 -4.45
N ASP A 161 -13.22 -28.78 -4.11
CA ASP A 161 -13.38 -30.15 -4.58
C ASP A 161 -14.36 -30.90 -3.66
N THR A 162 -15.63 -30.91 -4.07
CA THR A 162 -16.71 -31.53 -3.29
C THR A 162 -16.55 -33.06 -3.14
N ASN A 163 -15.91 -33.72 -4.10
CA ASN A 163 -15.66 -35.16 -4.06
C ASN A 163 -14.58 -35.50 -3.02
N LEU A 164 -13.54 -34.69 -3.00
CA LEU A 164 -12.42 -34.86 -2.04
C LEU A 164 -12.88 -34.57 -0.60
N ILE A 165 -13.74 -33.57 -0.40
CA ILE A 165 -14.35 -33.27 0.90
C ILE A 165 -15.23 -34.42 1.39
N LYS A 166 -16.04 -35.02 0.52
CA LYS A 166 -16.86 -36.20 0.85
C LYS A 166 -16.01 -37.41 1.24
N LEU A 167 -14.92 -37.67 0.51
CA LEU A 167 -14.01 -38.79 0.76
C LEU A 167 -13.21 -38.62 2.05
N GLN A 168 -12.66 -37.44 2.26
CA GLN A 168 -11.76 -37.19 3.40
C GLN A 168 -12.49 -36.72 4.66
N LYS A 169 -13.78 -36.35 4.56
CA LYS A 169 -14.56 -35.72 5.65
C LYS A 169 -13.81 -34.55 6.33
N ALA A 170 -12.95 -33.87 5.57
CA ALA A 170 -12.13 -32.75 6.01
C ALA A 170 -12.43 -31.50 5.20
N LEU A 171 -12.42 -30.34 5.86
CA LEU A 171 -12.56 -29.06 5.21
C LEU A 171 -11.30 -28.72 4.39
N PRO A 172 -11.44 -28.05 3.23
CA PRO A 172 -10.28 -27.62 2.47
C PRO A 172 -9.41 -26.65 3.30
N PRO A 173 -8.10 -26.57 3.04
CA PRO A 173 -7.19 -25.71 3.77
C PRO A 173 -7.54 -24.22 3.64
N ASN A 174 -8.19 -23.85 2.55
CA ASN A 174 -8.71 -22.50 2.32
C ASN A 174 -10.21 -22.49 2.61
N ILE A 175 -10.64 -21.58 3.46
CA ILE A 175 -12.02 -21.40 3.91
C ILE A 175 -12.41 -19.93 3.75
N ASP A 176 -13.72 -19.67 3.68
CA ASP A 176 -14.22 -18.30 3.69
C ASP A 176 -13.92 -17.65 5.04
N VAL A 177 -13.13 -16.61 4.99
CA VAL A 177 -12.67 -15.88 6.18
C VAL A 177 -13.01 -14.42 6.02
N LYS A 178 -13.55 -13.82 7.07
CA LYS A 178 -13.65 -12.38 7.24
C LYS A 178 -12.93 -11.98 8.51
N ALA A 179 -12.15 -10.90 8.44
CA ALA A 179 -11.49 -10.35 9.60
C ALA A 179 -11.63 -8.83 9.62
N VAL A 180 -11.76 -8.29 10.82
CA VAL A 180 -11.69 -6.85 11.08
C VAL A 180 -10.63 -6.66 12.15
N ASN A 181 -9.61 -5.88 11.81
CA ASN A 181 -8.46 -5.64 12.65
C ASN A 181 -8.32 -4.15 12.93
N GLY A 182 -8.00 -3.79 14.17
CA GLY A 182 -7.49 -2.47 14.53
C GLY A 182 -6.00 -2.57 14.82
N GLY A 183 -5.23 -1.56 14.44
CA GLY A 183 -3.80 -1.63 14.63
C GLY A 183 -3.12 -0.29 14.76
N ILE A 184 -1.91 -0.34 15.28
CA ILE A 184 -1.00 0.79 15.44
C ILE A 184 0.29 0.43 14.72
N GLN A 185 0.83 1.36 13.96
CA GLN A 185 2.13 1.24 13.32
C GLN A 185 2.99 2.42 13.72
N TYR A 186 4.25 2.15 13.97
CA TYR A 186 5.27 3.17 14.20
C TYR A 186 6.43 2.93 13.26
N GLU A 187 6.79 3.97 12.56
CA GLU A 187 7.91 4.00 11.63
C GLU A 187 8.95 5.01 12.10
N PHE A 188 10.20 4.56 12.16
CA PHE A 188 11.37 5.41 12.33
C PHE A 188 12.34 5.12 11.19
N SER A 189 12.70 6.16 10.43
CA SER A 189 13.66 6.04 9.33
C SER A 189 14.65 7.19 9.35
N LYS A 190 15.91 6.92 9.70
CA LYS A 190 17.02 7.85 9.66
C LYS A 190 18.15 7.27 8.85
N THR A 191 18.00 7.33 7.54
CA THR A 191 18.96 6.79 6.58
C THR A 191 19.59 7.90 5.75
N ASN A 192 20.78 7.65 5.21
CA ASN A 192 21.46 8.62 4.34
C ASN A 192 20.81 8.75 2.95
N TYR A 193 20.16 7.67 2.44
CA TYR A 193 19.42 7.64 1.18
C TYR A 193 18.15 6.80 1.33
N LYS A 194 17.05 7.26 0.73
CA LYS A 194 15.75 6.59 0.85
C LYS A 194 15.69 5.27 0.05
N PHE A 195 16.26 5.24 -1.16
CA PHE A 195 16.13 4.09 -2.07
C PHE A 195 17.27 3.06 -1.99
N ASN A 196 18.44 3.45 -1.49
CA ASN A 196 19.58 2.55 -1.31
C ASN A 196 20.40 3.01 -0.10
N PRO A 197 19.91 2.80 1.12
CA PRO A 197 20.59 3.27 2.32
C PRO A 197 21.89 2.51 2.55
N ARG A 198 22.98 3.26 2.69
CA ARG A 198 24.29 2.71 3.06
C ARG A 198 24.64 2.92 4.53
N LYS A 199 23.97 3.86 5.19
CA LYS A 199 24.16 4.20 6.60
C LYS A 199 22.85 4.69 7.20
N GLY A 200 22.62 4.37 8.46
CA GLY A 200 21.46 4.79 9.22
C GLY A 200 20.70 3.61 9.81
N ASN A 201 19.57 3.93 10.45
CA ASN A 201 18.69 2.96 11.08
C ASN A 201 17.28 3.13 10.54
N GLU A 202 16.60 2.02 10.36
CA GLU A 202 15.19 1.96 10.01
C GLU A 202 14.52 0.96 10.95
N LEU A 203 13.37 1.36 11.52
CA LEU A 203 12.56 0.53 12.40
C LEU A 203 11.10 0.68 11.99
N ASN A 204 10.44 -0.45 11.74
CA ASN A 204 9.01 -0.49 11.50
C ASN A 204 8.38 -1.49 12.47
N LEU A 205 7.51 -0.99 13.34
CA LEU A 205 6.76 -1.79 14.31
C LEU A 205 5.28 -1.66 13.99
N ALA A 206 4.61 -2.79 13.84
CA ALA A 206 3.17 -2.84 13.66
C ALA A 206 2.56 -3.87 14.60
N THR A 207 1.48 -3.47 15.25
CA THR A 207 0.69 -4.34 16.12
C THR A 207 -0.76 -4.27 15.72
N THR A 208 -1.40 -5.42 15.58
CA THR A 208 -2.81 -5.52 15.21
C THR A 208 -3.55 -6.46 16.14
N VAL A 209 -4.77 -6.10 16.48
CA VAL A 209 -5.72 -6.94 17.22
C VAL A 209 -7.02 -6.94 16.44
N GLY A 210 -7.66 -8.11 16.32
CA GLY A 210 -8.87 -8.19 15.53
C GLY A 210 -9.70 -9.43 15.78
N ILE A 211 -10.84 -9.46 15.12
CA ILE A 211 -11.80 -10.56 15.17
C ILE A 211 -11.82 -11.24 13.81
N LYS A 212 -11.65 -12.55 13.83
CA LYS A 212 -11.69 -13.42 12.64
C LYS A 212 -12.95 -14.28 12.70
N THR A 213 -13.75 -14.20 11.64
CA THR A 213 -14.94 -15.06 11.45
C THR A 213 -14.67 -16.02 10.31
N ILE A 214 -14.81 -17.30 10.57
CA ILE A 214 -14.67 -18.38 9.60
C ILE A 214 -16.08 -18.82 9.20
N LYS A 215 -16.33 -18.90 7.89
CA LYS A 215 -17.61 -19.34 7.34
C LYS A 215 -17.38 -20.53 6.41
N LYS A 216 -18.29 -21.49 6.45
CA LYS A 216 -18.37 -22.54 5.41
C LYS A 216 -18.87 -21.91 4.13
N SER A 217 -18.22 -22.19 3.00
CA SER A 217 -18.71 -21.73 1.70
C SER A 217 -20.07 -22.36 1.39
N ASN A 218 -20.90 -21.69 0.60
CA ASN A 218 -22.19 -22.24 0.18
C ASN A 218 -22.04 -23.57 -0.57
N ALA A 219 -20.94 -23.74 -1.31
CA ALA A 219 -20.64 -25.01 -2.00
C ALA A 219 -20.42 -26.17 -1.01
N ILE A 220 -19.86 -25.88 0.18
CA ILE A 220 -19.66 -26.89 1.24
C ILE A 220 -20.95 -27.14 2.01
N ILE A 221 -21.74 -26.09 2.29
CA ILE A 221 -23.02 -26.21 3.01
C ILE A 221 -24.04 -27.05 2.21
N ASN A 222 -24.01 -26.94 0.89
CA ASN A 222 -24.94 -27.65 0.01
C ASN A 222 -24.52 -29.10 -0.29
N ILE A 223 -23.40 -29.56 0.26
CA ILE A 223 -23.02 -30.98 0.19
C ILE A 223 -24.00 -31.76 1.08
N LYS A 224 -25.02 -32.35 0.45
CA LYS A 224 -25.88 -33.32 1.13
C LYS A 224 -25.04 -34.57 1.40
N ASP A 225 -24.92 -34.93 2.67
CA ASP A 225 -24.39 -36.23 3.06
C ASP A 225 -25.38 -37.29 2.56
N PRO A 226 -24.90 -38.33 1.81
CA PRO A 226 -25.78 -39.42 1.36
C PRO A 226 -26.25 -40.29 2.55
#